data_ba78200fb454729540dc06a2f7a360ba
#
_entry.id   ba78200fb454729540dc06a2f7a360ba
#
_cell.length_a   1.000
_cell.length_b   1.000
_cell.length_c   1.000
_cell.angle_alpha   90.00
_cell.angle_beta   90.00
_cell.angle_gamma   90.00
#
_symmetry.space_group_name_H-M   'P 1'
#
loop_
_entity.id
_entity.type
_entity.pdbx_description
1 polymer ?
#
loop_
_entity_poly.entity_id
_entity_poly.type
_entity_poly.pdbx_seq_one_letter_code
_entity_poly.pdbx_strand_id
1 'polypeptide(L)'
;KAEMTKFIRTTGINRDTIKLAVEGSLSRLQTDYLDLYQLHWPDRTTNYFGKRGYKHSINDHWEDNIHQILEALRDLVREGKIRHVGISNETPWGAMRYLEESKVHASLPRMITIQNPYSLLNRLFEVGLAEISHRENLGLLAYSPLGFGTLSGKYLGGRKPENARVTLFPNYNRY
;
A
#
# COMPACT_ATOMS: atom_id res chain seq x y z
N LYS A 1 -18.14 -15.18 -10.61
CA LYS A 1 -17.57 -14.06 -11.42
C LYS A 1 -18.45 -12.80 -11.41
N ALA A 2 -19.77 -12.90 -11.24
CA ALA A 2 -20.68 -11.74 -11.27
C ALA A 2 -20.62 -10.85 -10.02
N GLU A 3 -20.18 -11.34 -8.86
CA GLU A 3 -20.07 -10.53 -7.63
C GLU A 3 -18.82 -9.66 -7.57
N MET A 4 -17.76 -10.00 -8.31
CA MET A 4 -16.52 -9.20 -8.33
C MET A 4 -16.64 -7.92 -9.15
N THR A 5 -17.66 -7.76 -9.98
CA THR A 5 -17.91 -6.54 -10.76
C THR A 5 -18.44 -5.37 -9.94
N LYS A 6 -18.89 -5.60 -8.69
CA LYS A 6 -19.31 -4.53 -7.76
C LYS A 6 -18.14 -3.73 -7.16
N PHE A 7 -16.91 -4.21 -7.31
CA PHE A 7 -15.71 -3.51 -6.83
C PHE A 7 -14.96 -2.93 -8.04
N ILE A 8 -15.49 -1.85 -8.60
CA ILE A 8 -14.78 -1.11 -9.65
C ILE A 8 -13.54 -0.48 -8.99
N ARG A 9 -12.38 -1.00 -9.35
CA ARG A 9 -11.12 -0.34 -9.04
C ARG A 9 -10.99 0.81 -10.03
N THR A 10 -11.09 2.02 -9.53
CA THR A 10 -10.77 3.20 -10.33
C THR A 10 -9.30 3.16 -10.69
N THR A 11 -8.98 3.37 -11.95
CA THR A 11 -7.60 3.52 -12.43
C THR A 11 -7.12 4.92 -12.15
N GLY A 12 -5.86 5.05 -11.73
CA GLY A 12 -5.24 6.33 -11.41
C GLY A 12 -5.52 6.82 -9.98
N ILE A 13 -4.53 7.47 -9.40
CA ILE A 13 -4.63 8.11 -8.08
C ILE A 13 -4.69 9.62 -8.30
N ASN A 14 -5.87 10.19 -8.14
CA ASN A 14 -6.13 11.62 -8.25
C ASN A 14 -7.18 12.06 -7.23
N ARG A 15 -7.46 13.37 -7.16
CA ARG A 15 -8.42 13.95 -6.22
C ARG A 15 -9.78 13.26 -6.24
N ASP A 16 -10.36 13.03 -7.40
CA ASP A 16 -11.71 12.48 -7.54
C ASP A 16 -11.76 11.01 -7.14
N THR A 17 -10.78 10.21 -7.60
CA THR A 17 -10.71 8.79 -7.27
C THR A 17 -10.43 8.55 -5.79
N ILE A 18 -9.61 9.38 -5.14
CA ILE A 18 -9.37 9.33 -3.69
C ILE A 18 -10.66 9.65 -2.93
N LYS A 19 -11.35 10.74 -3.28
CA LYS A 19 -12.60 11.14 -2.64
C LYS A 19 -13.65 10.04 -2.76
N LEU A 20 -13.87 9.53 -3.96
CA LEU A 20 -14.82 8.43 -4.22
C LEU A 20 -14.47 7.18 -3.41
N ALA A 21 -13.20 6.82 -3.31
CA ALA A 21 -12.75 5.65 -2.58
C ALA A 21 -12.94 5.80 -1.06
N VAL A 22 -12.69 6.98 -0.51
CA VAL A 22 -12.94 7.29 0.91
C VAL A 22 -14.43 7.24 1.21
N GLU A 23 -15.28 7.91 0.43
CA GLU A 23 -16.74 7.91 0.60
C GLU A 23 -17.30 6.48 0.53
N GLY A 24 -16.84 5.69 -0.43
CA GLY A 24 -17.22 4.28 -0.54
C GLY A 24 -16.77 3.45 0.66
N SER A 25 -15.62 3.76 1.26
CA SER A 25 -15.13 3.08 2.47
C SER A 25 -15.98 3.45 3.69
N LEU A 26 -16.27 4.73 3.90
CA LEU A 26 -17.14 5.23 4.97
C LEU A 26 -18.53 4.58 4.90
N SER A 27 -19.12 4.54 3.70
CA SER A 27 -20.42 3.91 3.49
C SER A 27 -20.42 2.41 3.81
N ARG A 28 -19.41 1.65 3.37
CA ARG A 28 -19.33 0.20 3.64
C ARG A 28 -19.04 -0.11 5.11
N LEU A 29 -18.27 0.73 5.78
CA LEU A 29 -17.92 0.57 7.20
C LEU A 29 -19.00 1.15 8.13
N GLN A 30 -19.99 1.88 7.58
CA GLN A 30 -21.05 2.55 8.34
C GLN A 30 -20.49 3.48 9.42
N THR A 31 -19.51 4.29 9.05
CA THR A 31 -18.85 5.27 9.91
C THR A 31 -18.69 6.59 9.18
N ASP A 32 -18.48 7.66 9.89
CA ASP A 32 -18.27 9.00 9.36
C ASP A 32 -16.79 9.40 9.26
N TYR A 33 -15.88 8.58 9.83
CA TYR A 33 -14.45 8.81 9.74
C TYR A 33 -13.63 7.51 9.66
N LEU A 34 -12.39 7.62 9.18
CA LEU A 34 -11.38 6.57 9.18
C LEU A 34 -10.17 7.05 10.00
N ASP A 35 -9.67 6.21 10.90
CA ASP A 35 -8.45 6.54 11.66
C ASP A 35 -7.22 6.57 10.77
N LEU A 36 -7.12 5.63 9.83
CA LEU A 36 -6.02 5.54 8.87
C LEU A 36 -6.56 5.22 7.48
N TYR A 37 -6.21 6.05 6.51
CA TYR A 37 -6.44 5.77 5.09
C TYR A 37 -5.11 5.56 4.38
N GLN A 38 -4.97 4.44 3.64
CA GLN A 38 -3.73 4.09 2.96
C GLN A 38 -3.92 4.04 1.45
N LEU A 39 -3.01 4.66 0.71
CA LEU A 39 -2.88 4.46 -0.73
C LEU A 39 -2.36 3.05 -0.99
N HIS A 40 -3.07 2.26 -1.80
CA HIS A 40 -2.88 0.81 -1.87
C HIS A 40 -1.58 0.40 -2.58
N TRP A 41 -1.21 1.11 -3.65
CA TRP A 41 0.05 0.93 -4.38
C TRP A 41 0.37 2.17 -5.21
N PRO A 42 1.64 2.33 -5.67
CA PRO A 42 2.04 3.41 -6.57
C PRO A 42 1.26 3.39 -7.88
N ASP A 43 0.93 4.56 -8.41
CA ASP A 43 0.26 4.71 -9.72
C ASP A 43 1.25 4.65 -10.89
N ARG A 44 2.52 4.86 -10.62
CA ARG A 44 3.61 4.79 -11.60
C ARG A 44 4.11 3.37 -11.83
N THR A 45 4.76 3.15 -12.97
CA THR A 45 5.43 1.87 -13.27
C THR A 45 6.64 1.68 -12.36
N THR A 46 6.54 0.75 -11.43
CA THR A 46 7.61 0.41 -10.49
C THR A 46 7.49 -1.03 -9.97
N ASN A 47 8.47 -1.46 -9.18
CA ASN A 47 8.47 -2.76 -8.54
C ASN A 47 7.73 -2.73 -7.20
N TYR A 48 6.46 -3.04 -7.22
CA TYR A 48 5.61 -3.15 -6.03
C TYR A 48 5.18 -4.61 -5.76
N PHE A 49 4.48 -4.86 -4.67
CA PHE A 49 4.07 -6.19 -4.20
C PHE A 49 5.24 -7.17 -3.98
N GLY A 50 6.39 -6.67 -3.52
CA GLY A 50 7.56 -7.51 -3.24
C GLY A 50 8.31 -8.01 -4.48
N LYS A 51 8.07 -7.44 -5.65
CA LYS A 51 8.85 -7.72 -6.86
C LYS A 51 10.27 -7.18 -6.70
N ARG A 52 11.24 -7.95 -7.17
CA ARG A 52 12.66 -7.54 -7.22
C ARG A 52 12.97 -6.92 -8.57
N GLY A 53 13.90 -5.97 -8.56
CA GLY A 53 14.47 -5.37 -9.75
C GLY A 53 13.53 -4.34 -10.40
N TYR A 54 14.00 -3.10 -10.43
CA TYR A 54 13.35 -2.03 -11.17
C TYR A 54 13.71 -2.14 -12.66
N LYS A 55 12.71 -2.03 -13.52
CA LYS A 55 12.89 -1.92 -14.96
C LYS A 55 12.30 -0.60 -15.41
N HIS A 56 13.17 0.29 -15.87
CA HIS A 56 12.73 1.55 -16.43
C HIS A 56 11.98 1.33 -17.74
N SER A 57 10.86 2.03 -17.91
CA SER A 57 10.11 2.08 -19.16
C SER A 57 10.25 3.49 -19.75
N ILE A 58 10.83 3.60 -20.94
CA ILE A 58 10.92 4.87 -21.67
C ILE A 58 9.55 5.40 -22.12
N ASN A 59 8.51 4.55 -22.08
CA ASN A 59 7.13 4.89 -22.39
C ASN A 59 6.29 5.10 -21.13
N ASP A 60 6.93 5.28 -19.98
CA ASP A 60 6.21 5.66 -18.76
C ASP A 60 5.87 7.14 -18.83
N HIS A 61 4.59 7.42 -19.05
CA HIS A 61 4.03 8.78 -19.14
C HIS A 61 3.53 9.29 -17.79
N TRP A 62 3.87 8.61 -16.68
CA TRP A 62 3.47 9.08 -15.36
C TRP A 62 4.16 10.40 -15.03
N GLU A 63 3.37 11.39 -14.66
CA GLU A 63 3.84 12.67 -14.12
C GLU A 63 3.75 12.65 -12.60
N ASP A 64 4.72 13.29 -11.91
CA ASP A 64 4.74 13.35 -10.45
C ASP A 64 3.56 14.20 -9.94
N ASN A 65 2.51 13.50 -9.51
CA ASN A 65 1.29 14.07 -8.95
C ASN A 65 1.18 13.93 -7.42
N ILE A 66 2.28 13.64 -6.73
CA ILE A 66 2.30 13.40 -5.28
C ILE A 66 1.79 14.61 -4.50
N HIS A 67 2.12 15.83 -4.95
CA HIS A 67 1.59 17.06 -4.35
C HIS A 67 0.05 17.09 -4.40
N GLN A 68 -0.54 16.86 -5.57
CA GLN A 68 -1.99 16.87 -5.76
C GLN A 68 -2.69 15.75 -4.98
N ILE A 69 -2.05 14.59 -4.85
CA ILE A 69 -2.54 13.49 -4.00
C ILE A 69 -2.59 13.94 -2.53
N LEU A 70 -1.52 14.54 -2.02
CA LEU A 70 -1.47 15.03 -0.65
C LEU A 70 -2.47 16.18 -0.40
N GLU A 71 -2.72 17.04 -1.37
CA GLU A 71 -3.77 18.05 -1.29
C GLU A 71 -5.18 17.44 -1.17
N ALA A 72 -5.47 16.42 -1.96
CA ALA A 72 -6.73 15.69 -1.87
C ALA A 72 -6.92 15.04 -0.49
N LEU A 73 -5.85 14.43 0.03
CA LEU A 73 -5.85 13.83 1.38
C LEU A 73 -5.98 14.89 2.48
N ARG A 74 -5.32 16.05 2.34
CA ARG A 74 -5.47 17.20 3.25
C ARG A 74 -6.92 17.64 3.37
N ASP A 75 -7.60 17.76 2.24
CA ASP A 75 -8.98 18.22 2.22
C ASP A 75 -9.89 17.22 2.98
N LEU A 76 -9.69 15.91 2.79
CA LEU A 76 -10.42 14.88 3.54
C LEU A 76 -10.06 14.83 5.04
N VAL A 77 -8.83 15.17 5.41
CA VAL A 77 -8.44 15.35 6.82
C VAL A 77 -9.16 16.56 7.42
N ARG A 78 -9.22 17.69 6.70
CA ARG A 78 -9.93 18.90 7.14
C ARG A 78 -11.44 18.69 7.25
N GLU A 79 -12.01 17.87 6.37
CA GLU A 79 -13.42 17.45 6.44
C GLU A 79 -13.71 16.49 7.62
N GLY A 80 -12.68 16.03 8.34
CA GLY A 80 -12.80 15.08 9.44
C GLY A 80 -13.07 13.63 9.01
N LYS A 81 -13.04 13.34 7.71
CA LYS A 81 -13.31 12.01 7.15
C LYS A 81 -12.16 11.02 7.33
N ILE A 82 -10.93 11.49 7.39
CA ILE A 82 -9.74 10.69 7.69
C ILE A 82 -8.89 11.41 8.74
N ARG A 83 -8.28 10.67 9.66
CA ARG A 83 -7.40 11.23 10.70
C ARG A 83 -5.94 11.21 10.27
N HIS A 84 -5.50 10.07 9.76
CA HIS A 84 -4.12 9.84 9.36
C HIS A 84 -4.04 9.21 7.98
N VAL A 85 -2.92 9.42 7.32
CA VAL A 85 -2.65 8.90 5.97
C VAL A 85 -1.42 8.01 5.96
N GLY A 86 -1.42 7.02 5.07
CA GLY A 86 -0.31 6.11 4.87
C GLY A 86 -0.21 5.65 3.43
N ILE A 87 0.86 4.95 3.14
CA ILE A 87 1.15 4.36 1.84
C ILE A 87 1.27 2.84 1.94
N SER A 88 1.13 2.15 0.84
CA SER A 88 1.32 0.70 0.78
C SER A 88 2.00 0.30 -0.52
N ASN A 89 2.80 -0.77 -0.47
CA ASN A 89 3.55 -1.28 -1.61
C ASN A 89 4.47 -0.25 -2.26
N GLU A 90 4.88 0.75 -1.49
CA GLU A 90 5.70 1.86 -1.95
C GLU A 90 7.18 1.50 -1.95
N THR A 91 7.93 2.14 -2.83
CA THR A 91 9.39 2.02 -2.94
C THR A 91 10.09 3.06 -2.05
N PRO A 92 11.41 2.92 -1.78
CA PRO A 92 12.17 3.94 -1.06
C PRO A 92 12.04 5.33 -1.68
N TRP A 93 12.10 5.42 -3.02
CA TRP A 93 11.96 6.70 -3.74
C TRP A 93 10.61 7.36 -3.47
N GLY A 94 9.50 6.62 -3.65
CA GLY A 94 8.18 7.20 -3.46
C GLY A 94 7.87 7.51 -2.00
N ALA A 95 8.34 6.68 -1.06
CA ALA A 95 8.20 6.97 0.37
C ALA A 95 8.86 8.31 0.73
N MET A 96 10.10 8.54 0.27
CA MET A 96 10.80 9.81 0.49
C MET A 96 10.11 10.99 -0.21
N ARG A 97 9.60 10.80 -1.46
CA ARG A 97 8.88 11.86 -2.16
C ARG A 97 7.64 12.35 -1.39
N TYR A 98 6.83 11.43 -0.84
CA TYR A 98 5.70 11.79 0.02
C TYR A 98 6.14 12.52 1.30
N LEU A 99 7.20 12.04 1.93
CA LEU A 99 7.71 12.61 3.18
C LEU A 99 8.31 14.01 2.97
N GLU A 100 9.12 14.19 1.92
CA GLU A 100 9.72 15.47 1.56
C GLU A 100 8.66 16.51 1.18
N GLU A 101 7.65 16.10 0.39
CA GLU A 101 6.57 16.99 -0.03
C GLU A 101 5.80 17.56 1.17
N SER A 102 5.47 16.71 2.14
CA SER A 102 4.80 17.16 3.38
C SER A 102 5.74 17.97 4.31
N LYS A 103 7.05 17.78 4.21
CA LYS A 103 8.03 18.56 4.99
C LYS A 103 8.22 19.98 4.41
N VAL A 104 8.20 20.10 3.09
CA VAL A 104 8.29 21.41 2.41
C VAL A 104 6.97 22.18 2.56
N HIS A 105 5.85 21.51 2.50
CA HIS A 105 4.52 22.09 2.57
C HIS A 105 3.79 21.67 3.85
N ALA A 106 3.99 22.40 4.93
CA ALA A 106 3.49 22.08 6.28
C ALA A 106 1.94 21.93 6.39
N SER A 107 1.19 22.41 5.40
CA SER A 107 -0.26 22.21 5.34
C SER A 107 -0.67 20.83 4.84
N LEU A 108 0.23 20.08 4.21
CA LEU A 108 -0.03 18.74 3.69
C LEU A 108 0.10 17.67 4.78
N PRO A 109 -0.75 16.63 4.76
CA PRO A 109 -0.65 15.55 5.74
C PRO A 109 0.60 14.72 5.50
N ARG A 110 1.26 14.35 6.60
CA ARG A 110 2.43 13.49 6.57
C ARG A 110 2.02 12.02 6.55
N MET A 111 2.62 11.21 5.69
CA MET A 111 2.49 9.76 5.73
C MET A 111 3.08 9.22 7.04
N ILE A 112 2.24 8.54 7.85
CA ILE A 112 2.67 8.00 9.15
C ILE A 112 2.94 6.50 9.11
N THR A 113 2.44 5.79 8.09
CA THR A 113 2.63 4.35 7.93
C THR A 113 2.98 3.97 6.51
N ILE A 114 3.71 2.86 6.39
CA ILE A 114 3.90 2.13 5.14
C ILE A 114 3.51 0.66 5.32
N GLN A 115 2.63 0.14 4.47
CA GLN A 115 2.22 -1.26 4.52
C GLN A 115 2.87 -2.03 3.38
N ASN A 116 3.90 -2.80 3.69
CA ASN A 116 4.70 -3.56 2.71
C ASN A 116 4.86 -5.03 3.13
N PRO A 117 5.20 -5.93 2.17
CA PRO A 117 5.49 -7.32 2.51
C PRO A 117 6.75 -7.39 3.38
N TYR A 118 6.65 -8.10 4.50
CA TYR A 118 7.81 -8.34 5.34
C TYR A 118 7.65 -9.65 6.13
N SER A 119 8.60 -10.55 5.95
CA SER A 119 8.65 -11.86 6.63
C SER A 119 10.06 -12.44 6.53
N LEU A 120 10.32 -13.56 7.19
CA LEU A 120 11.59 -14.30 7.04
C LEU A 120 11.86 -14.74 5.59
N LEU A 121 10.82 -14.88 4.77
CA LEU A 121 10.93 -15.27 3.35
C LEU A 121 11.02 -14.06 2.41
N ASN A 122 10.67 -12.87 2.86
CA ASN A 122 10.76 -11.63 2.08
C ASN A 122 11.28 -10.50 2.96
N ARG A 123 12.57 -10.20 2.81
CA ARG A 123 13.28 -9.18 3.58
C ARG A 123 13.63 -7.94 2.75
N LEU A 124 12.96 -7.73 1.60
CA LEU A 124 13.24 -6.59 0.71
C LEU A 124 13.03 -5.23 1.37
N PHE A 125 12.16 -5.15 2.37
CA PHE A 125 11.97 -3.93 3.15
C PHE A 125 13.26 -3.43 3.82
N GLU A 126 14.14 -4.34 4.23
CA GLU A 126 15.40 -4.01 4.89
C GLU A 126 16.42 -3.34 3.96
N VAL A 127 16.29 -3.49 2.64
CA VAL A 127 17.27 -2.98 1.67
C VAL A 127 17.29 -1.44 1.58
N GLY A 128 16.18 -0.77 1.89
CA GLY A 128 16.13 0.69 1.84
C GLY A 128 15.02 1.32 2.68
N LEU A 129 13.90 0.65 2.81
CA LEU A 129 12.75 1.20 3.55
C LEU A 129 12.92 1.15 5.06
N ALA A 130 13.67 0.19 5.60
CA ALA A 130 13.89 0.09 7.04
C ALA A 130 14.61 1.32 7.60
N GLU A 131 15.65 1.80 6.93
CA GLU A 131 16.35 3.01 7.35
C GLU A 131 15.44 4.24 7.30
N ILE A 132 14.69 4.40 6.20
CA ILE A 132 13.71 5.48 6.05
C ILE A 132 12.67 5.41 7.18
N SER A 133 12.12 4.22 7.46
CA SER A 133 11.13 4.03 8.52
C SER A 133 11.64 4.48 9.88
N HIS A 134 12.87 4.14 10.24
CA HIS A 134 13.46 4.53 11.50
C HIS A 134 13.80 6.03 11.56
N ARG A 135 14.45 6.58 10.53
CA ARG A 135 14.88 7.98 10.51
C ARG A 135 13.69 8.94 10.39
N GLU A 136 12.69 8.57 9.65
CA GLU A 136 11.52 9.39 9.37
C GLU A 136 10.31 9.03 10.23
N ASN A 137 10.40 8.14 11.21
CA ASN A 137 9.26 7.68 12.01
C ASN A 137 8.05 7.26 11.15
N LEU A 138 8.32 6.49 10.10
CA LEU A 138 7.32 5.92 9.21
C LEU A 138 7.03 4.48 9.66
N GLY A 139 5.91 4.25 10.33
CA GLY A 139 5.58 2.94 10.93
C GLY A 139 5.34 1.85 9.90
N LEU A 140 5.97 0.68 10.04
CA LEU A 140 5.72 -0.47 9.18
C LEU A 140 4.50 -1.26 9.62
N LEU A 141 3.55 -1.46 8.70
CA LEU A 141 2.49 -2.47 8.79
C LEU A 141 2.87 -3.65 7.90
N ALA A 142 3.47 -4.68 8.51
CA ALA A 142 3.94 -5.84 7.76
C ALA A 142 2.78 -6.72 7.29
N TYR A 143 2.64 -6.95 5.97
CA TYR A 143 1.70 -7.94 5.49
C TYR A 143 2.38 -9.25 5.10
N SER A 144 1.62 -10.34 5.16
CA SER A 144 2.08 -11.72 4.93
C SER A 144 3.27 -12.13 5.83
N PRO A 145 3.26 -11.84 7.14
CA PRO A 145 4.39 -12.16 8.02
C PRO A 145 4.66 -13.67 8.10
N LEU A 146 3.66 -14.51 7.85
CA LEU A 146 3.79 -15.98 7.75
C LEU A 146 3.99 -16.50 6.32
N GLY A 147 4.28 -15.63 5.33
CA GLY A 147 4.49 -16.06 3.94
C GLY A 147 3.31 -16.89 3.40
N PHE A 148 2.08 -16.37 3.49
CA PHE A 148 0.83 -17.10 3.15
C PHE A 148 0.61 -18.40 3.91
N GLY A 149 1.20 -18.52 5.09
CA GLY A 149 1.13 -19.70 5.94
C GLY A 149 2.29 -20.69 5.74
N THR A 150 3.22 -20.42 4.84
CA THR A 150 4.39 -21.27 4.60
C THR A 150 5.24 -21.44 5.87
N LEU A 151 5.44 -20.35 6.62
CA LEU A 151 6.21 -20.36 7.86
C LEU A 151 5.49 -21.02 9.06
N SER A 152 4.24 -21.42 8.91
CA SER A 152 3.51 -22.11 10.00
C SER A 152 3.88 -23.59 10.15
N GLY A 153 4.69 -24.15 9.27
CA GLY A 153 5.06 -25.57 9.26
C GLY A 153 4.03 -26.52 8.63
N LYS A 154 2.82 -26.06 8.31
CA LYS A 154 1.75 -26.93 7.81
C LYS A 154 2.01 -27.56 6.44
N TYR A 155 2.95 -27.02 5.68
CA TYR A 155 3.36 -27.55 4.36
C TYR A 155 4.65 -28.37 4.40
N LEU A 156 5.26 -28.57 5.58
CA LEU A 156 6.47 -29.37 5.72
C LEU A 156 6.23 -30.81 5.25
N GLY A 157 7.26 -31.41 4.65
CA GLY A 157 7.19 -32.77 4.08
C GLY A 157 6.27 -32.89 2.85
N GLY A 158 6.04 -31.78 2.13
CA GLY A 158 5.19 -31.77 0.93
C GLY A 158 3.68 -31.84 1.20
N ARG A 159 3.25 -31.66 2.46
CA ARG A 159 1.83 -31.67 2.82
C ARG A 159 1.05 -30.58 2.12
N LYS A 160 -0.18 -30.88 1.72
CA LYS A 160 -1.12 -29.96 1.06
C LYS A 160 -2.48 -29.98 1.78
N PRO A 161 -2.60 -29.34 2.96
CA PRO A 161 -3.86 -29.32 3.69
C PRO A 161 -4.97 -28.70 2.83
N GLU A 162 -6.14 -29.35 2.75
CA GLU A 162 -7.24 -29.00 1.82
C GLU A 162 -7.69 -27.55 1.90
N ASN A 163 -7.85 -27.01 3.10
CA ASN A 163 -8.35 -25.65 3.32
C ASN A 163 -7.21 -24.62 3.53
N ALA A 164 -5.98 -24.96 3.12
CA ALA A 164 -4.86 -24.06 3.27
C ALA A 164 -4.67 -23.16 2.04
N ARG A 165 -4.27 -21.89 2.30
CA ARG A 165 -4.20 -20.86 1.26
C ARG A 165 -3.38 -21.26 0.03
N VAL A 166 -2.20 -21.85 0.20
CA VAL A 166 -1.33 -22.25 -0.91
C VAL A 166 -1.92 -23.43 -1.68
N THR A 167 -2.68 -24.32 -1.02
CA THR A 167 -3.40 -25.42 -1.65
C THR A 167 -4.60 -24.92 -2.47
N LEU A 168 -5.38 -24.01 -1.90
CA LEU A 168 -6.55 -23.43 -2.57
C LEU A 168 -6.18 -22.47 -3.73
N PHE A 169 -5.06 -21.77 -3.60
CA PHE A 169 -4.63 -20.74 -4.55
C PHE A 169 -3.18 -20.93 -4.97
N PRO A 170 -2.84 -22.04 -5.69
CA PRO A 170 -1.45 -22.37 -6.03
C PRO A 170 -0.76 -21.31 -6.89
N ASN A 171 -1.52 -20.56 -7.71
CA ASN A 171 -0.99 -19.50 -8.59
C ASN A 171 -0.70 -18.18 -7.84
N TYR A 172 -1.10 -18.06 -6.58
CA TYR A 172 -0.85 -16.88 -5.74
C TYR A 172 0.32 -17.09 -4.75
N ASN A 173 1.07 -18.16 -4.92
CA ASN A 173 2.24 -18.39 -4.09
C ASN A 173 3.40 -17.52 -4.57
N ARG A 174 3.90 -16.67 -3.66
CA ARG A 174 5.07 -15.79 -3.86
C ARG A 174 6.29 -16.25 -3.06
N TYR A 175 6.17 -17.35 -2.34
CA TYR A 175 7.15 -17.85 -1.38
C TYR A 175 7.51 -19.31 -1.64
#